data_7cda269484bc45128db0f211d83b3792
#
_entry.id   7cda269484bc45128db0f211d83b3792
#
_cell.length_a   1.000
_cell.length_b   1.000
_cell.length_c   1.000
_cell.angle_alpha   90.00
_cell.angle_beta   90.00
_cell.angle_gamma   90.00
#
_symmetry.space_group_name_H-M   'P 1'
#
loop_
_entity.id
_entity.type
_entity.pdbx_description
1 polymer ?
#
loop_
_entity_poly.entity_id
_entity_poly.type
_entity_poly.pdbx_seq_one_letter_code
_entity_poly.pdbx_strand_id
1 'polypeptide(L)'
;RSSLRSWLYGIVINVARAHARARRRMIPLSALVAEETIDGATVEAERFLSDGEWVGHWAVLPTPFPTPESALERERLRSLLEEAIENLPLVQQQVMVLCDVEGLSGEETCNILGISGTHQRVLLHRARAKARAWLEQRLSEAAKQ
;
A
#
# COMPACT_ATOMS: atom_id res chain seq x y z
N ARG A 1 13.40 -9.48 19.85
CA ARG A 1 12.38 -10.51 20.15
C ARG A 1 11.11 -10.13 19.39
N SER A 2 10.73 -10.92 18.38
CA SER A 2 9.46 -10.72 17.65
C SER A 2 8.28 -10.90 18.62
N SER A 3 7.23 -10.10 18.46
CA SER A 3 6.00 -10.25 19.24
C SER A 3 5.28 -11.55 18.84
N LEU A 4 4.45 -12.11 19.74
CA LEU A 4 3.64 -13.29 19.43
C LEU A 4 2.77 -13.06 18.18
N ARG A 5 2.32 -11.82 17.98
CA ARG A 5 1.52 -11.39 16.86
C ARG A 5 2.29 -11.48 15.53
N SER A 6 3.50 -10.92 15.46
CA SER A 6 4.34 -11.02 14.25
C SER A 6 4.75 -12.46 13.92
N TRP A 7 4.97 -13.30 14.94
CA TRP A 7 5.20 -14.73 14.76
C TRP A 7 3.98 -15.44 14.16
N LEU A 8 2.78 -15.16 14.65
CA LEU A 8 1.53 -15.74 14.15
C LEU A 8 1.27 -15.31 12.69
N TYR A 9 1.48 -14.03 12.35
CA TYR A 9 1.38 -13.55 10.97
C TYR A 9 2.39 -14.26 10.06
N GLY A 10 3.60 -14.48 10.52
CA GLY A 10 4.61 -15.26 9.78
C GLY A 10 4.11 -16.67 9.44
N ILE A 11 3.49 -17.37 10.38
CA ILE A 11 2.91 -18.70 10.15
C ILE A 11 1.77 -18.61 9.11
N VAL A 12 0.80 -17.74 9.32
CA VAL A 12 -0.38 -17.60 8.44
C VAL A 12 0.05 -17.28 7.01
N ILE A 13 0.95 -16.32 6.83
CA ILE A 13 1.45 -15.93 5.51
C ILE A 13 2.22 -17.08 4.85
N ASN A 14 3.05 -17.79 5.60
CA ASN A 14 3.79 -18.92 5.06
C ASN A 14 2.86 -20.08 4.65
N VAL A 15 1.85 -20.37 5.43
CA VAL A 15 0.82 -21.38 5.10
C VAL A 15 0.03 -20.94 3.86
N ALA A 16 -0.43 -19.69 3.82
CA ALA A 16 -1.14 -19.14 2.66
C ALA A 16 -0.29 -19.19 1.38
N ARG A 17 1.00 -18.84 1.48
CA ARG A 17 1.95 -18.97 0.37
C ARG A 17 2.16 -20.41 -0.07
N ALA A 18 2.24 -21.36 0.86
CA ALA A 18 2.35 -22.78 0.55
C ALA A 18 1.11 -23.27 -0.20
N HIS A 19 -0.09 -22.89 0.23
CA HIS A 19 -1.35 -23.19 -0.46
C HIS A 19 -1.45 -22.52 -1.83
N ALA A 20 -1.03 -21.27 -1.97
CA ALA A 20 -1.01 -20.57 -3.25
C ALA A 20 -0.02 -21.20 -4.24
N ARG A 21 1.13 -21.68 -3.77
CA ARG A 21 2.10 -22.43 -4.57
C ARG A 21 1.55 -23.77 -5.06
N ALA A 22 0.80 -24.47 -4.23
CA ALA A 22 0.18 -25.74 -4.60
C ALA A 22 -0.92 -25.56 -5.66
N ARG A 23 -1.59 -24.42 -5.69
CA ARG A 23 -2.68 -24.11 -6.64
C ARG A 23 -2.21 -23.48 -7.97
N ARG A 24 -1.06 -22.81 -7.99
CA ARG A 24 -0.51 -22.17 -9.20
C ARG A 24 0.88 -22.72 -9.46
N ARG A 25 1.18 -23.10 -10.72
CA ARG A 25 2.55 -23.32 -11.17
C ARG A 25 3.37 -22.09 -10.78
N MET A 26 4.26 -22.30 -9.84
CA MET A 26 5.05 -21.38 -9.06
C MET A 26 5.55 -20.16 -9.84
N ILE A 27 5.01 -18.99 -9.52
CA ILE A 27 5.74 -17.74 -9.69
C ILE A 27 6.42 -17.49 -8.34
N PRO A 28 7.75 -17.54 -8.24
CA PRO A 28 8.44 -17.22 -6.97
C PRO A 28 8.14 -15.76 -6.60
N LEU A 29 8.02 -15.47 -5.29
CA LEU A 29 7.80 -14.09 -4.81
C LEU A 29 8.86 -13.13 -5.35
N SER A 30 10.11 -13.60 -5.53
CA SER A 30 11.19 -12.86 -6.17
C SER A 30 10.88 -12.47 -7.63
N ALA A 31 10.10 -13.25 -8.37
CA ALA A 31 9.70 -12.90 -9.73
C ALA A 31 8.56 -11.86 -9.75
N LEU A 32 7.61 -11.93 -8.79
CA LEU A 32 6.59 -10.89 -8.61
C LEU A 32 7.20 -9.55 -8.18
N VAL A 33 8.32 -9.62 -7.46
CA VAL A 33 9.09 -8.48 -7.02
C VAL A 33 10.00 -7.92 -8.13
N ALA A 34 10.50 -8.78 -9.02
CA ALA A 34 11.36 -8.39 -10.15
C ALA A 34 10.58 -7.70 -11.29
N GLU A 35 9.26 -7.90 -11.39
CA GLU A 35 8.43 -7.19 -12.36
C GLU A 35 8.10 -5.74 -11.93
N GLU A 36 8.28 -5.41 -10.65
CA GLU A 36 8.20 -4.02 -10.21
C GLU A 36 9.55 -3.33 -10.46
N THR A 37 9.76 -2.86 -11.69
CA THR A 37 10.87 -1.96 -11.99
C THR A 37 10.87 -0.79 -11.02
N ILE A 38 12.06 -0.49 -10.48
CA ILE A 38 12.31 0.58 -9.49
C ILE A 38 12.05 1.98 -10.09
N ASP A 39 11.67 2.05 -11.36
CA ASP A 39 11.51 3.28 -12.13
C ASP A 39 10.05 3.76 -12.14
N GLY A 40 9.83 4.89 -11.50
CA GLY A 40 8.61 5.67 -11.56
C GLY A 40 8.40 6.50 -10.29
N ALA A 41 8.24 7.80 -10.46
CA ALA A 41 7.78 8.67 -9.42
C ALA A 41 6.42 8.16 -8.91
N THR A 42 6.29 7.99 -7.60
CA THR A 42 5.05 7.52 -6.97
C THR A 42 3.99 8.60 -6.89
N VAL A 43 4.37 9.81 -7.24
CA VAL A 43 3.51 10.97 -7.42
C VAL A 43 3.94 11.63 -8.71
N GLU A 44 2.98 12.01 -9.53
CA GLU A 44 3.21 12.70 -10.80
C GLU A 44 4.04 13.95 -10.58
N ALA A 45 5.10 14.14 -11.37
CA ALA A 45 6.02 15.25 -11.22
C ALA A 45 5.33 16.62 -11.36
N GLU A 46 4.23 16.65 -12.12
CA GLU A 46 3.41 17.84 -12.35
C GLU A 46 2.69 18.35 -11.08
N ARG A 47 2.60 17.51 -10.05
CA ARG A 47 2.06 17.91 -8.73
C ARG A 47 3.03 18.74 -7.91
N PHE A 48 4.29 18.88 -8.37
CA PHE A 48 5.31 19.67 -7.69
C PHE A 48 5.72 20.85 -8.56
N LEU A 49 6.08 21.97 -7.91
CA LEU A 49 6.63 23.13 -8.57
C LEU A 49 7.99 22.76 -9.18
N SER A 50 8.14 22.99 -10.50
CA SER A 50 9.35 22.65 -11.25
C SER A 50 10.37 23.79 -11.29
N ASP A 51 9.96 25.02 -10.94
CA ASP A 51 10.79 26.22 -10.99
C ASP A 51 10.44 27.20 -9.86
N GLY A 52 11.31 28.22 -9.66
CA GLY A 52 11.14 29.24 -8.65
C GLY A 52 11.77 28.93 -7.30
N GLU A 53 11.49 29.78 -6.30
CA GLU A 53 12.04 29.69 -4.93
C GLU A 53 11.53 28.45 -4.17
N TRP A 54 10.40 27.87 -4.61
CA TRP A 54 9.68 26.78 -3.95
C TRP A 54 9.70 25.46 -4.74
N VAL A 55 10.77 25.24 -5.53
CA VAL A 55 10.96 23.98 -6.28
C VAL A 55 10.81 22.77 -5.35
N GLY A 56 10.03 21.79 -5.77
CA GLY A 56 9.76 20.57 -5.02
C GLY A 56 8.62 20.69 -3.98
N HIS A 57 8.04 21.89 -3.80
CA HIS A 57 6.80 22.02 -3.03
C HIS A 57 5.58 21.62 -3.88
N TRP A 58 4.48 21.31 -3.22
CA TRP A 58 3.24 20.92 -3.87
C TRP A 58 2.68 22.07 -4.72
N ALA A 59 2.58 21.86 -6.03
CA ALA A 59 1.84 22.75 -6.93
C ALA A 59 0.32 22.46 -6.83
N VAL A 60 -0.04 21.18 -6.71
CA VAL A 60 -1.40 20.74 -6.50
C VAL A 60 -1.46 19.91 -5.20
N LEU A 61 -2.05 20.45 -4.16
CA LEU A 61 -2.24 19.75 -2.89
C LEU A 61 -3.09 18.49 -3.09
N PRO A 62 -2.78 17.40 -2.39
CA PRO A 62 -3.67 16.25 -2.32
C PRO A 62 -5.05 16.68 -1.81
N THR A 63 -6.11 16.12 -2.40
CA THR A 63 -7.47 16.36 -1.91
C THR A 63 -7.57 15.92 -0.45
N PRO A 64 -8.02 16.79 0.47
CA PRO A 64 -8.22 16.41 1.86
C PRO A 64 -9.24 15.26 1.95
N PHE A 65 -8.94 14.26 2.76
CA PHE A 65 -9.92 13.22 3.06
C PHE A 65 -11.06 13.83 3.89
N PRO A 66 -12.30 13.53 3.57
CA PRO A 66 -13.44 13.99 4.37
C PRO A 66 -13.31 13.47 5.80
N THR A 67 -13.53 14.34 6.78
CA THR A 67 -13.67 13.93 8.18
C THR A 67 -15.07 13.37 8.36
N PRO A 68 -15.24 12.08 8.62
CA PRO A 68 -16.56 11.48 8.69
C PRO A 68 -17.28 11.94 9.96
N GLU A 69 -18.37 12.66 9.79
CA GLU A 69 -19.17 13.18 10.92
C GLU A 69 -20.13 12.12 11.48
N SER A 70 -20.54 11.16 10.66
CA SER A 70 -21.48 10.10 11.05
C SER A 70 -20.86 8.71 11.06
N ALA A 71 -21.49 7.76 11.75
CA ALA A 71 -21.06 6.36 11.77
C ALA A 71 -21.17 5.72 10.37
N LEU A 72 -22.19 6.13 9.59
CA LEU A 72 -22.41 5.63 8.23
C LEU A 72 -21.32 6.10 7.26
N GLU A 73 -20.89 7.34 7.38
CA GLU A 73 -19.76 7.87 6.57
C GLU A 73 -18.45 7.17 6.88
N ARG A 74 -18.21 6.88 8.17
CA ARG A 74 -17.02 6.11 8.58
C ARG A 74 -17.02 4.71 7.99
N GLU A 75 -18.16 4.03 8.00
CA GLU A 75 -18.29 2.69 7.41
C GLU A 75 -18.08 2.74 5.89
N ARG A 76 -18.67 3.72 5.21
CA ARG A 76 -18.47 3.93 3.77
C ARG A 76 -17.00 4.21 3.44
N LEU A 77 -16.32 5.06 4.22
CA LEU A 77 -14.91 5.36 4.02
C LEU A 77 -14.04 4.11 4.27
N ARG A 78 -14.39 3.31 5.28
CA ARG A 78 -13.71 2.05 5.56
C ARG A 78 -13.83 1.08 4.39
N SER A 79 -15.01 0.89 3.84
CA SER A 79 -15.23 0.03 2.67
C SER A 79 -14.40 0.50 1.47
N LEU A 80 -14.35 1.81 1.21
CA LEU A 80 -13.53 2.38 0.15
C LEU A 80 -12.02 2.14 0.36
N LEU A 81 -11.54 2.22 1.61
CA LEU A 81 -10.16 1.90 1.95
C LEU A 81 -9.84 0.42 1.74
N GLU A 82 -10.75 -0.47 2.14
CA GLU A 82 -10.62 -1.91 1.92
C GLU A 82 -10.55 -2.22 0.42
N GLU A 83 -11.46 -1.65 -0.39
CA GLU A 83 -11.42 -1.79 -1.84
C GLU A 83 -10.13 -1.23 -2.45
N ALA A 84 -9.64 -0.09 -2.00
CA ALA A 84 -8.37 0.49 -2.48
C ALA A 84 -7.19 -0.45 -2.22
N ILE A 85 -7.15 -1.09 -1.04
CA ILE A 85 -6.12 -2.06 -0.68
C ILE A 85 -6.23 -3.33 -1.52
N GLU A 86 -7.44 -3.83 -1.76
CA GLU A 86 -7.69 -5.03 -2.57
C GLU A 86 -7.25 -4.86 -4.03
N ASN A 87 -7.30 -3.63 -4.56
CA ASN A 87 -6.85 -3.30 -5.92
C ASN A 87 -5.33 -3.17 -6.05
N LEU A 88 -4.56 -3.28 -4.96
CA LEU A 88 -3.10 -3.26 -5.02
C LEU A 88 -2.53 -4.59 -5.49
N PRO A 89 -1.35 -4.59 -6.15
CA PRO A 89 -0.58 -5.80 -6.35
C PRO A 89 -0.33 -6.52 -5.04
N LEU A 90 -0.38 -7.86 -5.05
CA LEU A 90 -0.38 -8.70 -3.85
C LEU A 90 0.73 -8.35 -2.84
N VAL A 91 1.95 -8.09 -3.32
CA VAL A 91 3.08 -7.78 -2.44
C VAL A 91 2.93 -6.40 -1.79
N GLN A 92 2.43 -5.41 -2.55
CA GLN A 92 2.14 -4.06 -2.05
C GLN A 92 1.01 -4.10 -1.01
N GLN A 93 -0.05 -4.87 -1.30
CA GLN A 93 -1.15 -5.11 -0.37
C GLN A 93 -0.64 -5.70 0.95
N GLN A 94 0.17 -6.76 0.90
CA GLN A 94 0.73 -7.40 2.09
C GLN A 94 1.56 -6.43 2.94
N VAL A 95 2.44 -5.64 2.30
CA VAL A 95 3.26 -4.66 3.02
C VAL A 95 2.38 -3.58 3.65
N MET A 96 1.39 -3.05 2.93
CA MET A 96 0.50 -2.01 3.43
C MET A 96 -0.36 -2.50 4.59
N VAL A 97 -0.95 -3.70 4.47
CA VAL A 97 -1.75 -4.30 5.55
C VAL A 97 -0.89 -4.50 6.80
N LEU A 98 0.29 -5.08 6.69
CA LEU A 98 1.15 -5.35 7.84
C LEU A 98 1.62 -4.05 8.53
N CYS A 99 2.01 -3.03 7.75
CA CYS A 99 2.53 -1.79 8.33
C CYS A 99 1.42 -0.83 8.78
N ASP A 100 0.43 -0.55 7.92
CA ASP A 100 -0.51 0.54 8.13
C ASP A 100 -1.81 0.10 8.81
N VAL A 101 -2.27 -1.13 8.57
CA VAL A 101 -3.48 -1.66 9.21
C VAL A 101 -3.15 -2.37 10.51
N GLU A 102 -2.14 -3.26 10.48
CA GLU A 102 -1.75 -4.05 11.64
C GLU A 102 -0.76 -3.36 12.57
N GLY A 103 -0.14 -2.25 12.10
CA GLY A 103 0.78 -1.43 12.86
C GLY A 103 2.11 -2.13 13.19
N LEU A 104 2.54 -3.10 12.37
CA LEU A 104 3.83 -3.75 12.54
C LEU A 104 4.96 -2.83 12.09
N SER A 105 6.11 -2.95 12.77
CA SER A 105 7.31 -2.23 12.36
C SER A 105 7.82 -2.70 10.99
N GLY A 106 8.60 -1.85 10.33
CA GLY A 106 9.24 -2.22 9.06
C GLY A 106 10.14 -3.46 9.20
N GLU A 107 10.83 -3.62 10.34
CA GLU A 107 11.68 -4.78 10.62
C GLU A 107 10.85 -6.08 10.73
N GLU A 108 9.76 -6.04 11.50
CA GLU A 108 8.85 -7.18 11.62
C GLU A 108 8.24 -7.56 10.27
N THR A 109 7.82 -6.56 9.49
CA THR A 109 7.29 -6.76 8.13
C THR A 109 8.33 -7.40 7.21
N CYS A 110 9.58 -6.93 7.24
CA CYS A 110 10.68 -7.53 6.47
C CYS A 110 10.89 -8.99 6.85
N ASN A 111 10.91 -9.30 8.13
CA ASN A 111 11.09 -10.66 8.62
C ASN A 111 9.94 -11.60 8.20
N ILE A 112 8.69 -11.11 8.26
CA ILE A 112 7.51 -11.87 7.85
C ILE A 112 7.49 -12.14 6.35
N LEU A 113 7.80 -11.12 5.55
CA LEU A 113 7.74 -11.20 4.09
C LEU A 113 9.01 -11.76 3.44
N GLY A 114 10.12 -11.80 4.17
CA GLY A 114 11.42 -12.22 3.66
C GLY A 114 12.01 -11.23 2.64
N ILE A 115 11.82 -9.93 2.87
CA ILE A 115 12.29 -8.85 2.00
C ILE A 115 13.27 -7.93 2.74
N SER A 116 14.09 -7.18 1.99
CA SER A 116 15.00 -6.19 2.58
C SER A 116 14.26 -4.94 3.04
N GLY A 117 14.84 -4.20 3.98
CA GLY A 117 14.26 -2.94 4.48
C GLY A 117 14.14 -1.86 3.40
N THR A 118 15.07 -1.79 2.46
CA THR A 118 14.99 -0.88 1.30
C THR A 118 13.80 -1.24 0.43
N HIS A 119 13.64 -2.53 0.13
CA HIS A 119 12.54 -3.02 -0.69
C HIS A 119 11.18 -2.80 -0.01
N GLN A 120 11.07 -3.07 1.28
CA GLN A 120 9.86 -2.81 2.07
C GLN A 120 9.44 -1.34 1.97
N ARG A 121 10.36 -0.38 2.11
CA ARG A 121 10.06 1.06 2.01
C ARG A 121 9.54 1.44 0.63
N VAL A 122 10.16 0.92 -0.44
CA VAL A 122 9.72 1.17 -1.82
C VAL A 122 8.32 0.62 -2.05
N LEU A 123 8.07 -0.63 -1.64
CA LEU A 123 6.76 -1.27 -1.77
C LEU A 123 5.67 -0.50 -1.01
N LEU A 124 5.94 -0.12 0.25
CA LEU A 124 5.00 0.63 1.07
C LEU A 124 4.68 2.01 0.47
N HIS A 125 5.72 2.71 -0.01
CA HIS A 125 5.56 4.02 -0.65
C HIS A 125 4.68 3.91 -1.90
N ARG A 126 4.93 2.93 -2.77
CA ARG A 126 4.13 2.67 -3.97
C ARG A 126 2.69 2.24 -3.64
N ALA A 127 2.52 1.39 -2.62
CA ALA A 127 1.21 0.97 -2.15
C ALA A 127 0.36 2.18 -1.73
N ARG A 128 0.92 3.05 -0.91
CA ARG A 128 0.25 4.29 -0.45
C ARG A 128 -0.10 5.23 -1.60
N ALA A 129 0.80 5.38 -2.57
CA ALA A 129 0.55 6.23 -3.74
C ALA A 129 -0.59 5.69 -4.61
N LYS A 130 -0.59 4.39 -4.92
CA LYS A 130 -1.65 3.76 -5.71
C LYS A 130 -3.00 3.78 -4.98
N ALA A 131 -3.03 3.45 -3.69
CA ALA A 131 -4.25 3.53 -2.89
C ALA A 131 -4.82 4.95 -2.85
N ARG A 132 -3.95 5.97 -2.68
CA ARG A 132 -4.35 7.38 -2.74
C ARG A 132 -4.96 7.74 -4.08
N ALA A 133 -4.30 7.43 -5.19
CA ALA A 133 -4.79 7.74 -6.53
C ALA A 133 -6.16 7.09 -6.79
N TRP A 134 -6.33 5.85 -6.38
CA TRP A 134 -7.60 5.15 -6.49
C TRP A 134 -8.71 5.82 -5.67
N LEU A 135 -8.43 6.20 -4.42
CA LEU A 135 -9.38 6.90 -3.55
C LEU A 135 -9.76 8.28 -4.09
N GLU A 136 -8.78 9.07 -4.54
CA GLU A 136 -9.02 10.39 -5.15
C GLU A 136 -9.97 10.27 -6.35
N GLN A 137 -9.77 9.26 -7.20
CA GLN A 137 -10.66 9.00 -8.33
C GLN A 137 -12.08 8.69 -7.86
N ARG A 138 -12.26 7.75 -6.94
CA ARG A 138 -13.57 7.34 -6.43
C ARG A 138 -14.31 8.47 -5.73
N LEU A 139 -13.61 9.24 -4.91
CA LEU A 139 -14.20 10.40 -4.23
C LEU A 139 -14.60 11.49 -5.22
N SER A 140 -13.82 11.71 -6.28
CA SER A 140 -14.18 12.69 -7.32
C SER A 140 -15.39 12.25 -8.16
N GLU A 141 -15.54 10.96 -8.41
CA GLU A 141 -16.72 10.39 -9.08
C GLU A 141 -17.98 10.54 -8.21
N ALA A 142 -17.88 10.28 -6.92
CA ALA A 142 -18.98 10.42 -5.97
C ALA A 142 -19.43 11.88 -5.78
N ALA A 143 -18.52 12.85 -5.89
CA ALA A 143 -18.85 14.28 -5.77
C ALA A 143 -19.56 14.87 -7.01
N LYS A 144 -19.58 14.13 -8.13
CA LYS A 144 -20.25 14.55 -9.38
C LYS A 144 -21.68 14.02 -9.52
N GLN A 145 -22.11 13.17 -8.59
CA GLN A 145 -23.48 12.61 -8.52
C GLN A 145 -24.34 13.37 -7.53
#